data_289944e6badc8f1c0bb496d63200eb80
#
_entry.id   289944e6badc8f1c0bb496d63200eb80
#
_cell.length_a   1.000
_cell.length_b   1.000
_cell.length_c   1.000
_cell.angle_alpha   90.00
_cell.angle_beta   90.00
_cell.angle_gamma   90.00
#
_symmetry.space_group_name_H-M   'P 1'
#
loop_
_entity.id
_entity.type
_entity.pdbx_description
1 polymer ?
#
loop_
_entity_poly.entity_id
_entity_poly.type
_entity_poly.pdbx_seq_one_letter_code
_entity_poly.pdbx_strand_id
1 'polypeptide(L)'
;FGAPDVILLDLPQLREDQPAHRPMVAAHAKPWPGEIAVYRSAATDGFALLTSFGTRARMGVLAADFYAGPVSRFDLGNALMVDLYSGTLESVTDITLLGGANALAVETGAGQWEIVQAGTAELIAPGRYRLTRLLRGQRGTEGAIVSTVPTGARVVVLDTAVASLPISEADLNLPWNWRIGPASKPVSDETFVATTFTPEGAGLRPFSVAHVEQPWRIARSPGDLTIRWT
;
A
#
# COMPACT_ATOMS: atom_id res chain seq x y z
N PHE A 1 -20.33 14.17 -10.53
CA PHE A 1 -19.19 13.60 -9.81
C PHE A 1 -17.95 14.37 -10.21
N GLY A 2 -17.05 14.66 -9.28
CA GLY A 2 -15.70 15.13 -9.56
C GLY A 2 -14.74 13.97 -9.86
N ALA A 3 -13.49 14.30 -10.20
CA ALA A 3 -12.43 13.30 -10.33
C ALA A 3 -12.21 12.57 -9.00
N PRO A 4 -12.08 11.23 -9.01
CA PRO A 4 -11.74 10.48 -7.79
C PRO A 4 -10.31 10.77 -7.34
N ASP A 5 -10.06 10.66 -6.05
CA ASP A 5 -8.70 10.48 -5.54
C ASP A 5 -8.28 9.03 -5.79
N VAL A 6 -7.19 8.82 -6.52
CA VAL A 6 -6.75 7.50 -6.97
C VAL A 6 -5.30 7.28 -6.57
N ILE A 7 -5.03 6.11 -6.03
CA ILE A 7 -3.68 5.66 -5.69
C ILE A 7 -3.43 4.31 -6.36
N LEU A 8 -2.39 4.23 -7.17
CA LEU A 8 -1.83 2.98 -7.68
C LEU A 8 -0.74 2.51 -6.72
N LEU A 9 -0.82 1.24 -6.33
CA LEU A 9 0.00 0.66 -5.27
C LEU A 9 0.72 -0.58 -5.83
N ASP A 10 2.03 -0.59 -5.79
CA ASP A 10 2.82 -1.80 -6.00
C ASP A 10 3.33 -2.29 -4.65
N LEU A 11 2.61 -3.25 -4.08
CA LEU A 11 2.81 -3.75 -2.72
C LEU A 11 3.18 -5.23 -2.73
N PRO A 12 3.85 -5.70 -1.68
CA PRO A 12 3.97 -7.13 -1.43
C PRO A 12 2.59 -7.81 -1.42
N GLN A 13 2.56 -9.10 -1.76
CA GLN A 13 1.34 -9.89 -1.76
C GLN A 13 0.65 -9.84 -0.39
N LEU A 14 -0.59 -9.35 -0.36
CA LEU A 14 -1.36 -9.20 0.87
C LEU A 14 -2.12 -10.48 1.23
N ARG A 15 -2.57 -11.23 0.23
CA ARG A 15 -3.35 -12.46 0.36
C ARG A 15 -2.84 -13.52 -0.60
N GLU A 16 -2.92 -14.76 -0.20
CA GLU A 16 -2.46 -15.91 -1.01
C GLU A 16 -3.23 -16.10 -2.31
N ASP A 17 -4.50 -15.65 -2.36
CA ASP A 17 -5.35 -15.73 -3.55
C ASP A 17 -5.05 -14.64 -4.60
N GLN A 18 -4.19 -13.67 -4.29
CA GLN A 18 -3.78 -12.61 -5.22
C GLN A 18 -2.51 -13.00 -5.96
N PRO A 19 -2.47 -12.89 -7.31
CA PRO A 19 -1.22 -13.03 -8.04
C PRO A 19 -0.20 -11.97 -7.61
N ALA A 20 0.98 -12.43 -7.20
CA ALA A 20 2.02 -11.59 -6.60
C ALA A 20 2.54 -10.46 -7.51
N HIS A 21 2.46 -10.64 -8.83
CA HIS A 21 2.92 -9.64 -9.81
C HIS A 21 1.94 -8.47 -10.01
N ARG A 22 0.71 -8.56 -9.47
CA ARG A 22 -0.33 -7.58 -9.76
C ARG A 22 -0.29 -6.40 -8.80
N PRO A 23 -0.15 -5.17 -9.30
CA PRO A 23 -0.34 -3.98 -8.51
C PRO A 23 -1.82 -3.83 -8.14
N MET A 24 -2.08 -2.90 -7.25
CA MET A 24 -3.42 -2.63 -6.72
C MET A 24 -3.80 -1.18 -6.99
N VAL A 25 -5.11 -0.92 -6.91
CA VAL A 25 -5.66 0.43 -7.01
C VAL A 25 -6.63 0.68 -5.86
N ALA A 26 -6.48 1.82 -5.24
CA ALA A 26 -7.43 2.37 -4.28
C ALA A 26 -8.05 3.63 -4.86
N ALA A 27 -9.37 3.80 -4.72
CA ALA A 27 -10.05 5.02 -5.16
C ALA A 27 -11.06 5.49 -4.13
N HIS A 28 -11.16 6.81 -3.98
CA HIS A 28 -12.13 7.49 -3.15
C HIS A 28 -12.72 8.67 -3.90
N ALA A 29 -14.03 8.88 -3.76
CA ALA A 29 -14.74 10.06 -4.24
C ALA A 29 -15.90 10.41 -3.31
N LYS A 30 -16.27 11.67 -3.30
CA LYS A 30 -17.46 12.16 -2.57
C LYS A 30 -18.20 13.20 -3.42
N PRO A 31 -19.40 12.89 -3.93
CA PRO A 31 -20.12 11.60 -3.81
C PRO A 31 -19.45 10.45 -4.57
N TRP A 32 -19.71 9.21 -4.17
CA TRP A 32 -19.21 8.02 -4.85
C TRP A 32 -19.99 7.76 -6.13
N PRO A 33 -19.34 7.54 -7.29
CA PRO A 33 -20.04 7.38 -8.58
C PRO A 33 -20.67 6.00 -8.81
N GLY A 34 -20.60 5.10 -7.83
CA GLY A 34 -21.07 3.73 -7.93
C GLY A 34 -19.97 2.76 -8.40
N GLU A 35 -19.33 3.06 -9.49
CA GLU A 35 -18.27 2.23 -10.07
C GLU A 35 -17.16 3.09 -10.67
N ILE A 36 -15.92 2.64 -10.52
CA ILE A 36 -14.72 3.23 -11.12
C ILE A 36 -14.20 2.29 -12.20
N ALA A 37 -13.96 2.81 -13.39
CA ALA A 37 -13.32 2.14 -14.50
C ALA A 37 -11.85 2.48 -14.57
N VAL A 38 -11.03 1.47 -14.88
CA VAL A 38 -9.58 1.58 -15.05
C VAL A 38 -9.25 1.26 -16.50
N TYR A 39 -8.72 2.23 -17.21
CA TYR A 39 -8.23 2.08 -18.57
C TYR A 39 -6.71 2.19 -18.59
N ARG A 40 -6.08 1.51 -19.52
CA ARG A 40 -4.64 1.64 -19.77
C ARG A 40 -4.30 1.72 -21.25
N SER A 41 -3.14 2.31 -21.56
CA SER A 41 -2.55 2.32 -22.88
C SER A 41 -1.02 2.38 -22.79
N ALA A 42 -0.32 1.79 -23.75
CA ALA A 42 1.12 1.97 -23.92
C ALA A 42 1.45 3.36 -24.52
N ALA A 43 0.48 4.01 -25.17
CA ALA A 43 0.58 5.35 -25.76
C ALA A 43 -0.28 6.35 -24.98
N THR A 44 -0.31 7.60 -25.42
CA THR A 44 -1.14 8.67 -24.87
C THR A 44 -2.60 8.62 -25.32
N ASP A 45 -2.93 7.71 -26.23
CA ASP A 45 -4.25 7.45 -26.81
C ASP A 45 -4.54 5.95 -26.84
N GLY A 46 -5.65 5.52 -27.46
CA GLY A 46 -5.98 4.10 -27.61
C GLY A 46 -6.22 3.37 -26.30
N PHE A 47 -6.78 4.05 -25.29
CA PHE A 47 -7.03 3.47 -23.97
C PHE A 47 -8.05 2.32 -24.03
N ALA A 48 -7.65 1.16 -23.53
CA ALA A 48 -8.49 -0.02 -23.41
C ALA A 48 -8.92 -0.22 -21.94
N LEU A 49 -10.18 -0.59 -21.74
CA LEU A 49 -10.69 -0.96 -20.41
C LEU A 49 -9.96 -2.18 -19.90
N LEU A 50 -9.35 -2.07 -18.73
CA LEU A 50 -8.68 -3.17 -18.06
C LEU A 50 -9.59 -3.85 -17.04
N THR A 51 -10.25 -3.07 -16.20
CA THR A 51 -11.14 -3.55 -15.13
C THR A 51 -12.03 -2.42 -14.62
N SER A 52 -13.01 -2.78 -13.80
CA SER A 52 -13.79 -1.84 -13.00
C SER A 52 -14.04 -2.40 -11.59
N PHE A 53 -14.35 -1.52 -10.64
CA PHE A 53 -14.67 -1.91 -9.26
C PHE A 53 -15.64 -0.92 -8.62
N GLY A 54 -16.56 -1.45 -7.78
CA GLY A 54 -17.65 -0.67 -7.17
C GLY A 54 -17.38 -0.26 -5.72
N THR A 55 -16.32 -0.75 -5.08
CA THR A 55 -16.09 -0.49 -3.65
C THR A 55 -15.15 0.69 -3.44
N ARG A 56 -15.61 1.66 -2.63
CA ARG A 56 -14.83 2.83 -2.26
C ARG A 56 -13.78 2.47 -1.22
N ALA A 57 -12.51 2.77 -1.48
CA ALA A 57 -11.42 2.52 -0.55
C ALA A 57 -11.47 3.47 0.66
N ARG A 58 -11.00 2.98 1.80
CA ARG A 58 -10.72 3.78 2.98
C ARG A 58 -9.32 4.38 2.82
N MET A 59 -9.28 5.65 2.53
CA MET A 59 -8.06 6.41 2.24
C MET A 59 -8.03 7.66 3.09
N GLY A 60 -6.85 8.24 3.23
CA GLY A 60 -6.65 9.46 3.97
C GLY A 60 -5.20 9.94 3.89
N VAL A 61 -4.85 10.79 4.83
CA VAL A 61 -3.51 11.36 4.94
C VAL A 61 -3.01 11.32 6.39
N LEU A 62 -1.71 11.41 6.58
CA LEU A 62 -1.13 11.60 7.90
C LEU A 62 -1.53 12.97 8.46
N ALA A 63 -2.06 12.97 9.68
CA ALA A 63 -2.42 14.19 10.41
C ALA A 63 -1.24 14.77 11.23
N ALA A 64 -0.16 14.03 11.34
CA ALA A 64 1.10 14.46 11.99
C ALA A 64 2.28 13.69 11.38
N ASP A 65 3.49 14.18 11.57
CA ASP A 65 4.70 13.48 11.16
C ASP A 65 4.80 12.11 11.82
N PHE A 66 5.24 11.12 11.04
CA PHE A 66 5.39 9.74 11.48
C PHE A 66 6.85 9.32 11.42
N TYR A 67 7.38 8.87 12.54
CA TYR A 67 8.80 8.62 12.71
C TYR A 67 9.16 7.14 12.54
N ALA A 68 10.43 6.88 12.22
CA ALA A 68 10.97 5.52 12.20
C ALA A 68 10.70 4.81 13.53
N GLY A 69 10.46 3.52 13.45
CA GLY A 69 10.17 2.66 14.60
C GLY A 69 10.82 1.29 14.48
N PRO A 70 10.77 0.50 15.56
CA PRO A 70 11.36 -0.82 15.57
C PRO A 70 10.59 -1.78 14.66
N VAL A 71 11.32 -2.66 13.97
CA VAL A 71 10.77 -3.80 13.23
C VAL A 71 10.81 -5.08 14.07
N SER A 72 10.06 -6.10 13.69
CA SER A 72 9.99 -7.43 14.33
C SER A 72 9.55 -7.42 15.81
N ARG A 73 8.98 -6.35 16.27
CA ARG A 73 8.36 -6.18 17.59
C ARG A 73 7.33 -5.06 17.58
N PHE A 74 6.51 -4.96 18.63
CA PHE A 74 5.59 -3.83 18.77
C PHE A 74 6.33 -2.51 18.91
N ASP A 75 5.93 -1.54 18.10
CA ASP A 75 6.27 -0.13 18.28
C ASP A 75 5.23 0.48 19.24
N LEU A 76 5.66 0.70 20.48
CA LEU A 76 4.85 1.29 21.54
C LEU A 76 5.16 2.78 21.75
N GLY A 77 6.21 3.28 21.09
CA GLY A 77 6.68 4.66 21.23
C GLY A 77 6.04 5.63 20.25
N ASN A 78 5.69 5.16 19.05
CA ASN A 78 5.10 5.98 18.01
C ASN A 78 3.58 5.86 17.98
N ALA A 79 2.93 6.89 17.47
CA ALA A 79 1.52 6.89 17.10
C ALA A 79 1.38 7.30 15.63
N LEU A 80 0.58 6.56 14.86
CA LEU A 80 0.21 6.92 13.50
C LEU A 80 -1.08 7.73 13.56
N MET A 81 -1.00 9.03 13.24
CA MET A 81 -2.14 9.94 13.23
C MET A 81 -2.69 10.03 11.82
N VAL A 82 -3.96 9.65 11.60
CA VAL A 82 -4.56 9.56 10.27
C VAL A 82 -5.86 10.33 10.21
N ASP A 83 -6.01 11.17 9.19
CA ASP A 83 -7.28 11.75 8.78
C ASP A 83 -7.87 10.91 7.65
N LEU A 84 -8.88 10.10 7.95
CA LEU A 84 -9.60 9.31 6.95
C LEU A 84 -10.65 10.16 6.23
N TYR A 85 -10.73 10.02 4.92
CA TYR A 85 -11.77 10.63 4.09
C TYR A 85 -13.14 10.00 4.32
N SER A 86 -13.17 8.71 4.65
CA SER A 86 -14.39 7.96 4.97
C SER A 86 -14.08 6.62 5.64
N GLY A 87 -15.12 6.04 6.27
CA GLY A 87 -15.00 4.76 6.97
C GLY A 87 -14.52 4.89 8.40
N THR A 88 -14.32 3.76 9.05
CA THR A 88 -13.90 3.66 10.45
C THR A 88 -12.75 2.69 10.61
N LEU A 89 -11.98 2.88 11.68
CA LEU A 89 -10.97 1.94 12.17
C LEU A 89 -11.35 1.50 13.58
N GLU A 90 -11.08 0.25 13.91
CA GLU A 90 -11.40 -0.34 15.20
C GLU A 90 -10.15 -0.99 15.80
N SER A 91 -10.08 -1.01 17.13
CA SER A 91 -9.04 -1.75 17.84
C SER A 91 -9.23 -3.26 17.67
N VAL A 92 -8.14 -3.99 17.58
CA VAL A 92 -8.15 -5.46 17.45
C VAL A 92 -7.27 -6.12 18.50
N THR A 93 -7.56 -7.38 18.78
CA THR A 93 -6.72 -8.21 19.68
C THR A 93 -5.39 -8.55 19.04
N ASP A 94 -4.40 -8.95 19.83
CA ASP A 94 -3.08 -9.36 19.32
C ASP A 94 -3.16 -10.51 18.32
N ILE A 95 -3.99 -11.50 18.59
CA ILE A 95 -4.18 -12.65 17.71
C ILE A 95 -4.71 -12.18 16.35
N THR A 96 -5.72 -11.30 16.34
CA THR A 96 -6.30 -10.77 15.12
C THR A 96 -5.31 -9.89 14.37
N LEU A 97 -4.51 -9.08 15.10
CA LEU A 97 -3.48 -8.24 14.53
C LEU A 97 -2.38 -9.07 13.86
N LEU A 98 -1.86 -10.08 14.55
CA LEU A 98 -0.85 -11.00 14.03
C LEU A 98 -1.38 -11.83 12.85
N GLY A 99 -2.70 -12.03 12.78
CA GLY A 99 -3.40 -12.61 11.61
C GLY A 99 -3.51 -11.68 10.40
N GLY A 100 -2.94 -10.46 10.45
CA GLY A 100 -2.89 -9.52 9.32
C GLY A 100 -3.95 -8.43 9.33
N ALA A 101 -4.77 -8.31 10.38
CA ALA A 101 -5.80 -7.27 10.47
C ALA A 101 -5.20 -5.85 10.62
N ASN A 102 -6.03 -4.84 10.34
CA ASN A 102 -5.69 -3.41 10.46
C ASN A 102 -4.38 -3.03 9.77
N ALA A 103 -4.14 -3.56 8.58
CA ALA A 103 -3.02 -3.18 7.76
C ALA A 103 -3.32 -1.89 7.01
N LEU A 104 -2.36 -0.97 7.01
CA LEU A 104 -2.38 0.28 6.27
C LEU A 104 -1.09 0.40 5.46
N ALA A 105 -1.20 0.89 4.23
CA ALA A 105 -0.05 1.36 3.47
C ALA A 105 0.14 2.85 3.72
N VAL A 106 1.33 3.24 4.15
CA VAL A 106 1.76 4.62 4.38
C VAL A 106 2.78 4.97 3.32
N GLU A 107 2.55 6.04 2.57
CA GLU A 107 3.49 6.52 1.56
C GLU A 107 4.71 7.16 2.24
N THR A 108 5.89 6.59 2.02
CA THR A 108 7.14 7.03 2.64
C THR A 108 8.06 7.78 1.68
N GLY A 109 7.74 7.74 0.39
CA GLY A 109 8.42 8.41 -0.70
C GLY A 109 7.65 8.19 -2.00
N ALA A 110 8.07 8.80 -3.08
CA ALA A 110 7.40 8.68 -4.38
C ALA A 110 7.29 7.21 -4.82
N GLY A 111 6.11 6.63 -4.71
CA GLY A 111 5.82 5.24 -5.06
C GLY A 111 6.33 4.20 -4.06
N GLN A 112 6.87 4.61 -2.92
CA GLN A 112 7.31 3.69 -1.86
C GLN A 112 6.32 3.68 -0.69
N TRP A 113 6.08 2.50 -0.15
CA TRP A 113 5.06 2.27 0.84
C TRP A 113 5.56 1.39 1.98
N GLU A 114 5.37 1.85 3.22
CA GLU A 114 5.49 1.01 4.40
C GLU A 114 4.13 0.40 4.73
N ILE A 115 4.08 -0.91 4.97
CA ILE A 115 2.88 -1.56 5.53
C ILE A 115 3.01 -1.56 7.04
N VAL A 116 2.04 -0.90 7.68
CA VAL A 116 1.93 -0.79 9.14
C VAL A 116 0.64 -1.44 9.59
N GLN A 117 0.67 -2.23 10.66
CA GLN A 117 -0.54 -2.71 11.33
C GLN A 117 -0.72 -2.00 12.68
N ALA A 118 -1.97 -1.71 13.03
CA ALA A 118 -2.31 -1.02 14.28
C ALA A 118 -3.22 -1.87 15.18
N GLY A 119 -2.77 -2.13 16.39
CA GLY A 119 -3.56 -2.88 17.39
C GLY A 119 -4.64 -2.04 18.06
N THR A 120 -4.39 -0.75 18.24
CA THR A 120 -5.32 0.18 18.89
C THR A 120 -5.67 1.31 17.93
N ALA A 121 -6.96 1.58 17.79
CA ALA A 121 -7.49 2.69 17.00
C ALA A 121 -8.42 3.53 17.88
N GLU A 122 -8.04 4.77 18.13
CA GLU A 122 -8.79 5.75 18.92
C GLU A 122 -9.28 6.87 18.03
N LEU A 123 -10.60 7.09 17.97
CA LEU A 123 -11.19 8.22 17.26
C LEU A 123 -11.06 9.47 18.15
N ILE A 124 -10.20 10.40 17.78
CA ILE A 124 -9.90 11.60 18.57
C ILE A 124 -10.59 12.87 18.04
N ALA A 125 -11.02 12.86 16.78
CA ALA A 125 -11.86 13.89 16.17
C ALA A 125 -12.61 13.27 14.97
N PRO A 126 -13.62 13.94 14.39
CA PRO A 126 -14.33 13.43 13.22
C PRO A 126 -13.37 13.02 12.10
N GLY A 127 -13.33 11.72 11.77
CA GLY A 127 -12.44 11.13 10.77
C GLY A 127 -10.97 11.02 11.19
N ARG A 128 -10.56 11.59 12.34
CA ARG A 128 -9.18 11.56 12.82
C ARG A 128 -8.96 10.45 13.84
N TYR A 129 -8.04 9.57 13.51
CA TYR A 129 -7.64 8.43 14.34
C TYR A 129 -6.23 8.58 14.86
N ARG A 130 -6.03 8.19 16.14
CA ARG A 130 -4.75 7.91 16.73
C ARG A 130 -4.56 6.41 16.79
N LEU A 131 -3.61 5.90 16.02
CA LEU A 131 -3.30 4.48 15.95
C LEU A 131 -2.02 4.21 16.73
N THR A 132 -2.07 3.23 17.64
CA THR A 132 -0.94 2.87 18.50
C THR A 132 -0.76 1.36 18.55
N ARG A 133 0.29 0.92 19.23
CA ARG A 133 0.65 -0.50 19.29
C ARG A 133 0.84 -1.06 17.88
N LEU A 134 1.83 -0.48 17.20
CA LEU A 134 2.05 -0.69 15.79
C LEU A 134 2.97 -1.90 15.53
N LEU A 135 2.77 -2.56 14.41
CA LEU A 135 3.74 -3.45 13.79
C LEU A 135 4.23 -2.79 12.51
N ARG A 136 5.53 -2.52 12.44
CA ARG A 136 6.18 -1.74 11.39
C ARG A 136 6.77 -2.64 10.32
N GLY A 137 6.90 -2.11 9.10
CA GLY A 137 7.59 -2.78 8.00
C GLY A 137 7.01 -4.14 7.64
N GLN A 138 5.68 -4.33 7.74
CA GLN A 138 5.05 -5.63 7.52
C GLN A 138 5.18 -6.08 6.06
N ARG A 139 5.17 -7.39 5.84
CA ARG A 139 5.28 -8.00 4.51
C ARG A 139 6.58 -7.68 3.76
N GLY A 140 7.69 -7.44 4.48
CA GLY A 140 8.99 -7.14 3.88
C GLY A 140 9.16 -5.68 3.45
N THR A 141 8.33 -4.77 3.99
CA THR A 141 8.43 -3.32 3.69
C THR A 141 9.29 -2.54 4.68
N GLU A 142 10.09 -3.21 5.52
CA GLU A 142 11.01 -2.57 6.47
C GLU A 142 12.02 -1.65 5.78
N GLY A 143 12.42 -1.98 4.55
CA GLY A 143 13.30 -1.14 3.73
C GLY A 143 12.69 0.19 3.29
N ALA A 144 11.37 0.33 3.39
CA ALA A 144 10.66 1.58 3.09
C ALA A 144 10.52 2.50 4.32
N ILE A 145 10.96 2.06 5.51
CA ILE A 145 10.94 2.90 6.71
C ILE A 145 11.96 4.01 6.56
N VAL A 146 11.50 5.26 6.63
CA VAL A 146 12.34 6.47 6.60
C VAL A 146 12.37 7.13 7.98
N SER A 147 13.34 7.99 8.24
CA SER A 147 13.47 8.69 9.54
C SER A 147 12.20 9.45 9.93
N THR A 148 11.58 10.12 8.97
CA THR A 148 10.34 10.87 9.15
C THR A 148 9.51 10.86 7.87
N VAL A 149 8.26 10.46 7.98
CA VAL A 149 7.23 10.63 6.95
C VAL A 149 6.45 11.89 7.30
N PRO A 150 6.40 12.91 6.42
CA PRO A 150 5.77 14.18 6.74
C PRO A 150 4.25 14.08 6.82
N THR A 151 3.65 14.97 7.58
CA THR A 151 2.21 15.25 7.57
C THR A 151 1.71 15.42 6.14
N GLY A 152 0.52 14.90 5.84
CA GLY A 152 -0.07 14.94 4.50
C GLY A 152 0.32 13.78 3.60
N ALA A 153 1.26 12.91 3.98
CA ALA A 153 1.57 11.69 3.26
C ALA A 153 0.33 10.79 3.16
N ARG A 154 0.15 10.14 2.02
CA ARG A 154 -1.05 9.34 1.72
C ARG A 154 -1.07 8.06 2.54
N VAL A 155 -2.29 7.68 2.95
CA VAL A 155 -2.55 6.45 3.70
C VAL A 155 -3.70 5.70 3.05
N VAL A 156 -3.54 4.38 2.89
CA VAL A 156 -4.58 3.49 2.37
C VAL A 156 -4.78 2.35 3.35
N VAL A 157 -6.01 2.11 3.76
CA VAL A 157 -6.37 0.92 4.55
C VAL A 157 -6.44 -0.28 3.62
N LEU A 158 -5.64 -1.30 3.89
CA LEU A 158 -5.50 -2.49 3.06
C LEU A 158 -6.58 -3.52 3.39
N ASP A 159 -7.72 -3.35 2.76
CA ASP A 159 -8.87 -4.25 2.88
C ASP A 159 -9.36 -4.72 1.49
N THR A 160 -10.54 -5.31 1.45
CA THR A 160 -11.15 -5.83 0.21
C THR A 160 -11.56 -4.73 -0.78
N ALA A 161 -11.53 -3.46 -0.38
CA ALA A 161 -11.85 -2.33 -1.25
C ALA A 161 -10.64 -1.89 -2.11
N VAL A 162 -9.45 -2.37 -1.79
CA VAL A 162 -8.25 -2.18 -2.63
C VAL A 162 -8.26 -3.25 -3.71
N ALA A 163 -8.51 -2.84 -4.95
CA ALA A 163 -8.70 -3.74 -6.07
C ALA A 163 -7.37 -4.13 -6.73
N SER A 164 -7.22 -5.43 -7.07
CA SER A 164 -6.05 -5.92 -7.82
C SER A 164 -6.23 -5.62 -9.31
N LEU A 165 -5.19 -5.11 -9.96
CA LEU A 165 -5.19 -4.82 -11.38
C LEU A 165 -4.76 -6.06 -12.19
N PRO A 166 -5.60 -6.55 -13.12
CA PRO A 166 -5.34 -7.80 -13.84
C PRO A 166 -4.33 -7.61 -15.01
N ILE A 167 -3.10 -7.23 -14.66
CA ILE A 167 -1.98 -7.17 -15.60
C ILE A 167 -1.29 -8.54 -15.69
N SER A 168 -0.49 -8.75 -16.74
CA SER A 168 0.39 -9.90 -16.91
C SER A 168 1.80 -9.62 -16.40
N GLU A 169 2.60 -10.66 -16.17
CA GLU A 169 4.02 -10.48 -15.82
C GLU A 169 4.82 -9.78 -16.92
N ALA A 170 4.42 -9.93 -18.19
CA ALA A 170 5.05 -9.22 -19.29
C ALA A 170 4.82 -7.70 -19.30
N ASP A 171 3.85 -7.23 -18.52
CA ASP A 171 3.56 -5.80 -18.36
C ASP A 171 4.45 -5.13 -17.29
N LEU A 172 5.22 -5.91 -16.51
CA LEU A 172 6.10 -5.39 -15.47
C LEU A 172 7.26 -4.59 -16.04
N ASN A 173 7.68 -3.58 -15.30
CA ASN A 173 8.77 -2.66 -15.66
C ASN A 173 8.53 -1.85 -16.94
N LEU A 174 7.29 -1.83 -17.43
CA LEU A 174 6.89 -0.99 -18.55
C LEU A 174 6.07 0.21 -18.05
N PRO A 175 6.36 1.43 -18.52
CA PRO A 175 5.57 2.60 -18.18
C PRO A 175 4.24 2.55 -18.93
N TRP A 176 3.16 2.39 -18.22
CA TRP A 176 1.81 2.42 -18.74
C TRP A 176 1.14 3.76 -18.44
N ASN A 177 0.37 4.27 -19.39
CA ASN A 177 -0.53 5.39 -19.18
C ASN A 177 -1.89 4.87 -18.71
N TRP A 178 -2.39 5.45 -17.64
CA TRP A 178 -3.64 5.06 -17.00
C TRP A 178 -4.65 6.18 -17.03
N ARG A 179 -5.92 5.82 -17.22
CA ARG A 179 -7.06 6.70 -17.02
C ARG A 179 -8.05 6.00 -16.09
N ILE A 180 -8.35 6.64 -14.95
CA ILE A 180 -9.15 6.04 -13.89
C ILE A 180 -10.22 7.04 -13.50
N GLY A 181 -11.48 6.63 -13.59
CA GLY A 181 -12.59 7.55 -13.36
C GLY A 181 -13.95 6.85 -13.33
N PRO A 182 -15.06 7.62 -13.24
CA PRO A 182 -16.40 7.06 -13.16
C PRO A 182 -16.75 6.19 -14.36
N ALA A 183 -17.16 4.93 -14.13
CA ALA A 183 -17.50 4.00 -15.21
C ALA A 183 -18.69 4.45 -16.06
N SER A 184 -19.52 5.36 -15.54
CA SER A 184 -20.66 5.95 -16.25
C SER A 184 -20.30 7.06 -17.24
N LYS A 185 -19.03 7.42 -17.32
CA LYS A 185 -18.51 8.49 -18.18
C LYS A 185 -17.57 7.93 -19.25
N PRO A 186 -17.44 8.60 -20.41
CA PRO A 186 -16.45 8.21 -21.41
C PRO A 186 -15.03 8.45 -20.88
N VAL A 187 -14.05 7.66 -21.34
CA VAL A 187 -12.64 7.74 -20.92
C VAL A 187 -11.98 9.09 -21.19
N SER A 188 -12.55 9.89 -22.10
CA SER A 188 -12.10 11.25 -22.41
C SER A 188 -12.66 12.32 -21.48
N ASP A 189 -13.61 11.97 -20.58
CA ASP A 189 -14.21 12.93 -19.66
C ASP A 189 -13.17 13.50 -18.69
N GLU A 190 -13.29 14.77 -18.33
CA GLU A 190 -12.38 15.49 -17.43
C GLU A 190 -12.31 14.91 -16.00
N THR A 191 -13.32 14.10 -15.62
CA THR A 191 -13.33 13.41 -14.33
C THR A 191 -12.41 12.20 -14.29
N PHE A 192 -11.77 11.81 -15.40
CA PHE A 192 -10.77 10.76 -15.38
C PHE A 192 -9.40 11.29 -14.96
N VAL A 193 -8.85 10.69 -13.91
CA VAL A 193 -7.47 10.94 -13.48
C VAL A 193 -6.53 10.28 -14.48
N ALA A 194 -5.65 11.07 -15.09
CA ALA A 194 -4.61 10.58 -15.98
C ALA A 194 -3.29 10.50 -15.21
N THR A 195 -2.62 9.36 -15.27
CA THR A 195 -1.33 9.15 -14.61
C THR A 195 -0.48 8.13 -15.37
N THR A 196 0.83 8.18 -15.19
CA THR A 196 1.75 7.15 -15.66
C THR A 196 2.24 6.36 -14.44
N PHE A 197 2.20 5.04 -14.55
CA PHE A 197 2.65 4.16 -13.48
C PHE A 197 3.33 2.92 -14.07
N THR A 198 4.47 2.57 -13.50
CA THR A 198 5.28 1.41 -13.89
C THR A 198 5.18 0.36 -12.79
N PRO A 199 4.44 -0.73 -12.99
CA PRO A 199 4.40 -1.83 -12.02
C PRO A 199 5.74 -2.57 -12.02
N GLU A 200 6.35 -2.74 -10.85
CA GLU A 200 7.65 -3.42 -10.68
C GLU A 200 7.50 -4.85 -10.15
N GLY A 201 6.29 -5.24 -9.73
CA GLY A 201 6.01 -6.54 -9.15
C GLY A 201 6.58 -6.69 -7.74
N ALA A 202 6.32 -5.72 -6.87
CA ALA A 202 6.81 -5.75 -5.48
C ALA A 202 6.46 -7.05 -4.74
N GLY A 203 5.33 -7.68 -5.07
CA GLY A 203 4.92 -8.95 -4.48
C GLY A 203 5.74 -10.16 -4.93
N LEU A 204 6.55 -10.04 -5.99
CA LEU A 204 7.49 -11.08 -6.42
C LEU A 204 8.82 -11.04 -5.66
N ARG A 205 9.06 -9.98 -4.89
CA ARG A 205 10.28 -9.87 -4.07
C ARG A 205 10.23 -10.88 -2.93
N PRO A 206 11.30 -11.64 -2.68
CA PRO A 206 11.34 -12.53 -1.53
C PRO A 206 11.25 -11.74 -0.23
N PHE A 207 10.67 -12.35 0.80
CA PHE A 207 10.69 -11.75 2.13
C PHE A 207 12.13 -11.61 2.63
N SER A 208 12.37 -10.59 3.46
CA SER A 208 13.64 -10.42 4.15
C SER A 208 13.96 -11.65 5.00
N VAL A 209 15.22 -12.04 5.01
CA VAL A 209 15.68 -13.17 5.83
C VAL A 209 15.55 -12.81 7.31
N ALA A 210 14.77 -13.57 8.05
CA ALA A 210 14.52 -13.31 9.46
C ALA A 210 15.72 -13.68 10.36
N HIS A 211 16.50 -14.68 9.95
CA HIS A 211 17.69 -15.13 10.66
C HIS A 211 18.73 -15.66 9.68
N VAL A 212 19.96 -15.24 9.88
CA VAL A 212 21.11 -15.75 9.14
C VAL A 212 22.06 -16.42 10.14
N GLU A 213 22.22 -17.73 10.04
CA GLU A 213 23.21 -18.44 10.83
C GLU A 213 24.63 -18.07 10.37
N GLN A 214 25.22 -17.11 11.07
CA GLN A 214 26.61 -16.74 10.86
C GLN A 214 27.32 -16.51 12.20
N PRO A 215 28.60 -16.88 12.32
CA PRO A 215 29.40 -16.46 13.47
C PRO A 215 29.48 -14.93 13.51
N TRP A 216 29.42 -14.35 14.68
CA TRP A 216 29.42 -12.91 14.99
C TRP A 216 30.48 -12.07 14.30
N ARG A 217 31.50 -12.71 13.75
CA ARG A 217 32.57 -12.05 13.01
C ARG A 217 32.78 -12.80 11.71
N ILE A 218 32.52 -12.16 10.62
CA ILE A 218 33.05 -12.56 9.32
C ILE A 218 34.53 -12.21 9.36
N ALA A 219 35.37 -13.13 9.81
CA ALA A 219 36.78 -13.08 9.45
C ALA A 219 36.85 -13.31 7.94
N ARG A 220 37.55 -12.44 7.20
CA ARG A 220 37.87 -12.72 5.80
C ARG A 220 38.59 -14.08 5.76
N SER A 221 37.85 -15.07 5.27
CA SER A 221 38.41 -16.39 5.00
C SER A 221 38.70 -16.48 3.49
N PRO A 222 39.84 -16.94 3.06
CA PRO A 222 40.04 -17.32 1.68
C PRO A 222 39.25 -18.60 1.43
N GLY A 223 38.23 -18.51 0.55
CA GLY A 223 37.37 -19.62 0.19
C GLY A 223 35.90 -19.24 0.10
N ASP A 224 35.08 -20.20 -0.26
CA ASP A 224 33.64 -20.02 -0.39
C ASP A 224 32.96 -19.82 0.98
N LEU A 225 32.08 -18.85 1.08
CA LEU A 225 31.28 -18.60 2.26
C LEU A 225 29.93 -19.33 2.11
N THR A 226 29.64 -20.27 3.00
CA THR A 226 28.36 -20.92 3.07
C THR A 226 27.44 -20.12 4.03
N ILE A 227 26.39 -19.52 3.51
CA ILE A 227 25.34 -18.84 4.28
C ILE A 227 24.16 -19.81 4.41
N ARG A 228 23.68 -20.01 5.63
CA ARG A 228 22.45 -20.76 5.90
C ARG A 228 21.42 -19.82 6.51
N TRP A 229 20.17 -19.97 6.10
CA TRP A 229 19.02 -19.25 6.65
C TRP A 229 17.87 -20.22 6.89
N THR A 230 17.07 -19.94 7.89
CA THR A 230 15.85 -20.69 8.26
C THR A 230 14.62 -19.78 8.11
#